data_8b1a19b374e28d8808d86226cadf2fe7
#
_entry.id   8b1a19b374e28d8808d86226cadf2fe7
#
_cell.length_a   1.000
_cell.length_b   1.000
_cell.length_c   1.000
_cell.angle_alpha   90.00
_cell.angle_beta   90.00
_cell.angle_gamma   90.00
#
_symmetry.space_group_name_H-M   'P 1'
#
loop_
_entity.id
_entity.type
_entity.pdbx_description
1 polymer ?
#
loop_
_entity_poly.entity_id
_entity_poly.type
_entity_poly.pdbx_seq_one_letter_code
_entity_poly.pdbx_strand_id
1 'polypeptide(L)'
;MQKLFILLSLLLAASCGDDGRAPRIAAALGDAELDGVEYAPLHGSLRPGGYMQAAPVEAGYDIPDDGVNVVRLLFTSAEGYTEEWSLLLFPGERLRIGGLLHDDEGNAELEIRGSELYEAMERENAPFGPQIRRLTTLNRIVEAGGQLDEQQQLELDSLTAWNHAYRIERIRNHPESPATAAYLYEMALETGCDSLFRSLWAGLPAGVSEGRYKLLFDLMRPAEAGETTTKNTTL
;
A
#
# COMPACT_ATOMS: atom_id res chain seq x y z
N MET A 1 -42.72 24.05 11.79
CA MET A 1 -41.56 23.44 12.45
C MET A 1 -40.49 23.22 11.37
N GLN A 2 -39.59 24.21 11.23
CA GLN A 2 -38.51 24.21 10.24
C GLN A 2 -37.33 23.44 10.83
N LYS A 3 -36.96 22.34 10.17
CA LYS A 3 -35.70 21.63 10.51
C LYS A 3 -34.56 22.39 9.88
N LEU A 4 -33.75 23.01 10.72
CA LEU A 4 -32.52 23.70 10.38
C LEU A 4 -31.45 22.63 10.08
N PHE A 5 -31.12 22.45 8.82
CA PHE A 5 -29.94 21.69 8.40
C PHE A 5 -28.70 22.56 8.65
N ILE A 6 -27.95 22.24 9.70
CA ILE A 6 -26.62 22.80 9.90
C ILE A 6 -25.67 22.05 8.98
N LEU A 7 -25.38 22.67 7.85
CA LEU A 7 -24.30 22.27 6.95
C LEU A 7 -22.99 22.68 7.63
N LEU A 8 -22.32 21.77 8.32
CA LEU A 8 -21.02 22.02 8.88
C LEU A 8 -19.98 21.94 7.75
N SER A 9 -19.82 23.09 7.08
CA SER A 9 -18.72 23.32 6.15
C SER A 9 -17.44 23.41 6.99
N LEU A 10 -16.62 22.37 7.01
CA LEU A 10 -15.25 22.47 7.49
C LEU A 10 -14.48 23.35 6.51
N LEU A 11 -14.50 24.65 6.79
CA LEU A 11 -13.51 25.60 6.28
C LEU A 11 -12.16 25.20 6.89
N LEU A 12 -11.32 24.52 6.11
CA LEU A 12 -9.90 24.44 6.36
C LEU A 12 -9.34 25.85 6.29
N ALA A 13 -9.28 26.52 7.44
CA ALA A 13 -8.54 27.76 7.59
C ALA A 13 -7.07 27.46 7.25
N ALA A 14 -6.61 28.02 6.14
CA ALA A 14 -5.19 28.15 5.88
C ALA A 14 -4.60 29.04 6.96
N SER A 15 -4.10 28.46 8.04
CA SER A 15 -3.25 29.15 9.02
C SER A 15 -1.89 29.36 8.37
N CYS A 16 -1.62 30.57 7.89
CA CYS A 16 -0.27 31.04 7.58
C CYS A 16 0.46 31.30 8.88
N GLY A 17 1.52 30.55 9.17
CA GLY A 17 2.49 30.95 10.17
C GLY A 17 3.01 29.82 11.05
N ASP A 18 3.69 28.90 10.45
CA ASP A 18 4.81 28.12 10.95
C ASP A 18 5.44 27.47 9.71
N ASP A 19 6.69 27.00 9.75
CA ASP A 19 7.30 26.32 8.56
C ASP A 19 6.53 25.03 8.21
N GLY A 20 5.22 25.18 8.12
CA GLY A 20 4.18 24.18 8.09
C GLY A 20 4.26 23.30 6.86
N ARG A 21 5.13 22.31 6.90
CA ARG A 21 4.99 21.17 6.03
C ARG A 21 3.69 20.47 6.42
N ALA A 22 2.69 20.57 5.54
CA ALA A 22 1.49 19.78 5.72
C ALA A 22 1.90 18.28 5.83
N PRO A 23 1.25 17.50 6.71
CA PRO A 23 1.63 16.12 6.96
C PRO A 23 1.64 15.31 5.65
N ARG A 24 2.59 14.38 5.53
CA ARG A 24 2.60 13.45 4.40
C ARG A 24 1.64 12.29 4.60
N ILE A 25 1.33 11.96 5.85
CA ILE A 25 0.33 10.96 6.23
C ILE A 25 -0.65 11.61 7.20
N ALA A 26 -1.92 11.56 6.88
CA ALA A 26 -3.02 11.91 7.79
C ALA A 26 -4.08 10.82 7.70
N ALA A 27 -4.62 10.40 8.85
CA ALA A 27 -5.71 9.44 8.90
C ALA A 27 -6.83 9.94 9.81
N ALA A 28 -8.06 9.65 9.41
CA ALA A 28 -9.26 9.91 10.19
C ALA A 28 -10.26 8.77 9.91
N LEU A 29 -10.19 7.73 10.73
CA LEU A 29 -11.08 6.57 10.65
C LEU A 29 -12.28 6.76 11.57
N GLY A 30 -13.39 6.13 11.22
CA GLY A 30 -14.63 6.21 12.02
C GLY A 30 -14.60 5.35 13.28
N ASP A 31 -13.74 4.34 13.33
CA ASP A 31 -13.70 3.29 14.35
C ASP A 31 -12.34 3.04 14.99
N ALA A 32 -11.30 3.76 14.56
CA ALA A 32 -9.94 3.59 15.07
C ALA A 32 -9.14 4.91 15.06
N GLU A 33 -8.12 4.96 15.91
CA GLU A 33 -7.16 6.06 15.97
C GLU A 33 -5.82 5.63 15.35
N LEU A 34 -5.14 6.57 14.68
CA LEU A 34 -3.78 6.38 14.20
C LEU A 34 -2.80 6.76 15.32
N ASP A 35 -2.27 5.75 16.00
CA ASP A 35 -1.37 5.93 17.14
C ASP A 35 0.08 6.20 16.75
N GLY A 36 0.48 5.72 15.59
CA GLY A 36 1.85 5.87 15.14
C GLY A 36 2.02 5.58 13.66
N VAL A 37 3.09 6.16 13.12
CA VAL A 37 3.54 5.90 11.76
C VAL A 37 5.02 5.59 11.81
N GLU A 38 5.37 4.46 11.25
CA GLU A 38 6.76 4.07 11.00
C GLU A 38 7.04 4.11 9.51
N TYR A 39 8.28 4.35 9.12
CA TYR A 39 8.67 4.31 7.72
C TYR A 39 10.05 3.69 7.54
N ALA A 40 10.27 3.09 6.39
CA ALA A 40 11.55 2.58 5.98
C ALA A 40 11.79 2.88 4.50
N PRO A 41 12.84 3.62 4.16
CA PRO A 41 13.16 3.90 2.77
C PRO A 41 13.64 2.63 2.05
N LEU A 42 13.19 2.46 0.81
CA LEU A 42 13.65 1.38 -0.06
C LEU A 42 14.96 1.80 -0.75
N HIS A 43 16.10 1.36 -0.19
CA HIS A 43 17.43 1.65 -0.72
C HIS A 43 18.10 0.37 -1.25
N GLY A 44 18.10 0.18 -2.57
CA GLY A 44 18.77 -0.95 -3.23
C GLY A 44 18.17 -2.33 -2.89
N SER A 45 17.01 -2.38 -2.22
CA SER A 45 16.28 -3.59 -1.87
C SER A 45 14.79 -3.34 -1.96
N LEU A 46 14.03 -4.35 -2.40
CA LEU A 46 12.56 -4.32 -2.37
C LEU A 46 11.99 -4.51 -0.96
N ARG A 47 12.76 -5.06 -0.06
CA ARG A 47 12.35 -5.23 1.34
C ARG A 47 12.93 -4.12 2.18
N PRO A 48 12.13 -3.48 3.03
CA PRO A 48 12.64 -2.48 3.95
C PRO A 48 13.67 -3.08 4.90
N GLY A 49 14.66 -2.27 5.27
CA GLY A 49 15.63 -2.62 6.30
C GLY A 49 15.04 -2.48 7.70
N GLY A 50 15.42 -1.43 8.40
CA GLY A 50 14.82 -1.08 9.70
C GLY A 50 13.78 0.02 9.54
N TYR A 51 12.73 -0.03 10.35
CA TYR A 51 11.72 1.04 10.42
C TYR A 51 12.17 2.13 11.38
N MET A 52 11.82 3.37 11.07
CA MET A 52 12.03 4.58 11.86
C MET A 52 10.68 5.20 12.19
N GLN A 53 10.56 5.80 13.36
CA GLN A 53 9.34 6.53 13.74
C GLN A 53 9.23 7.81 12.91
N ALA A 54 8.05 8.05 12.34
CA ALA A 54 7.74 9.31 11.69
C ALA A 54 7.53 10.42 12.72
N ALA A 55 7.91 11.64 12.36
CA ALA A 55 7.70 12.78 13.24
C ALA A 55 6.21 13.16 13.26
N PRO A 56 5.57 13.24 14.44
CA PRO A 56 4.22 13.78 14.54
C PRO A 56 4.24 15.28 14.23
N VAL A 57 3.28 15.72 13.42
CA VAL A 57 3.02 17.10 13.09
C VAL A 57 1.54 17.40 13.29
N GLU A 58 1.13 18.66 13.21
CA GLU A 58 -0.29 19.01 13.33
C GLU A 58 -1.11 18.24 12.28
N ALA A 59 -2.12 17.50 12.74
CA ALA A 59 -3.03 16.68 11.94
C ALA A 59 -2.40 15.48 11.20
N GLY A 60 -1.23 14.96 11.64
CA GLY A 60 -0.67 13.75 11.06
C GLY A 60 0.81 13.53 11.32
N TYR A 61 1.50 12.96 10.32
CA TYR A 61 2.91 12.60 10.43
C TYR A 61 3.70 13.08 9.20
N ASP A 62 4.92 13.54 9.42
CA ASP A 62 5.87 13.89 8.37
C ASP A 62 6.89 12.77 8.17
N ILE A 63 7.23 12.53 6.90
CA ILE A 63 8.17 11.49 6.45
C ILE A 63 9.10 12.14 5.43
N PRO A 64 10.42 11.82 5.42
CA PRO A 64 11.33 12.35 4.41
C PRO A 64 10.86 12.11 2.97
N ASP A 65 11.12 13.09 2.08
CA ASP A 65 10.64 13.12 0.70
C ASP A 65 11.75 12.82 -0.32
N ASP A 66 12.68 11.95 0.05
CA ASP A 66 13.91 11.68 -0.70
C ASP A 66 13.93 10.32 -1.41
N GLY A 67 12.82 9.56 -1.34
CA GLY A 67 12.75 8.24 -1.96
C GLY A 67 11.39 7.59 -1.81
N VAL A 68 11.30 6.32 -2.24
CA VAL A 68 10.14 5.47 -1.97
C VAL A 68 10.27 4.91 -0.57
N ASN A 69 9.24 5.08 0.23
CA ASN A 69 9.17 4.55 1.58
C ASN A 69 8.10 3.46 1.68
N VAL A 70 8.38 2.40 2.42
CA VAL A 70 7.34 1.55 3.00
C VAL A 70 6.92 2.19 4.30
N VAL A 71 5.65 2.50 4.43
CA VAL A 71 5.08 3.15 5.61
C VAL A 71 4.21 2.14 6.33
N ARG A 72 4.40 2.01 7.64
CA ARG A 72 3.53 1.25 8.54
C ARG A 72 2.64 2.21 9.30
N LEU A 73 1.36 1.96 9.24
CA LEU A 73 0.34 2.67 10.00
C LEU A 73 -0.07 1.78 11.17
N LEU A 74 0.03 2.31 12.37
CA LEU A 74 -0.34 1.60 13.59
C LEU A 74 -1.67 2.19 14.08
N PHE A 75 -2.73 1.42 13.97
CA PHE A 75 -4.06 1.81 14.40
C PHE A 75 -4.44 1.10 15.68
N THR A 76 -5.14 1.80 16.57
CA THR A 76 -5.83 1.18 17.70
C THR A 76 -7.33 1.38 17.53
N SER A 77 -8.06 0.27 17.50
CA SER A 77 -9.53 0.27 17.45
C SER A 77 -10.13 0.78 18.77
N ALA A 78 -11.40 1.18 18.73
CA ALA A 78 -12.14 1.57 19.94
C ALA A 78 -12.20 0.45 21.01
N GLU A 79 -12.00 -0.81 20.61
CA GLU A 79 -11.97 -1.97 21.50
C GLU A 79 -10.55 -2.26 22.04
N GLY A 80 -9.54 -1.47 21.64
CA GLY A 80 -8.16 -1.59 22.11
C GLY A 80 -7.31 -2.61 21.36
N TYR A 81 -7.74 -3.09 20.20
CA TYR A 81 -6.92 -3.93 19.32
C TYR A 81 -6.02 -3.06 18.45
N THR A 82 -4.76 -3.43 18.34
CA THR A 82 -3.80 -2.78 17.47
C THR A 82 -3.71 -3.51 16.13
N GLU A 83 -3.75 -2.77 15.03
CA GLU A 83 -3.55 -3.28 13.68
C GLU A 83 -2.46 -2.51 12.96
N GLU A 84 -1.74 -3.23 12.10
CA GLU A 84 -0.67 -2.70 11.27
C GLU A 84 -1.06 -2.78 9.79
N TRP A 85 -0.89 -1.65 9.09
CA TRP A 85 -1.10 -1.54 7.65
C TRP A 85 0.14 -1.01 6.98
N SER A 86 0.57 -1.66 5.90
CA SER A 86 1.74 -1.24 5.15
C SER A 86 1.36 -0.61 3.81
N LEU A 87 1.94 0.54 3.50
CA LEU A 87 1.71 1.31 2.27
C LEU A 87 3.04 1.71 1.63
N LEU A 88 3.02 1.91 0.32
CA LEU A 88 4.10 2.61 -0.39
C LEU A 88 3.80 4.12 -0.39
N LEU A 89 4.81 4.92 -0.10
CA LEU A 89 4.75 6.37 -0.19
C LEU A 89 5.85 6.87 -1.13
N PHE A 90 5.44 7.52 -2.21
CA PHE A 90 6.35 8.06 -3.22
C PHE A 90 6.68 9.53 -2.95
N PRO A 91 7.80 10.04 -3.49
CA PRO A 91 8.13 11.45 -3.40
C PRO A 91 6.98 12.35 -3.88
N GLY A 92 6.71 13.41 -3.13
CA GLY A 92 5.64 14.38 -3.43
C GLY A 92 4.24 13.94 -3.04
N GLU A 93 4.00 12.67 -2.67
CA GLU A 93 2.67 12.21 -2.24
C GLU A 93 2.36 12.66 -0.82
N ARG A 94 1.06 12.92 -0.59
CA ARG A 94 0.46 13.23 0.70
C ARG A 94 -0.80 12.43 0.86
N LEU A 95 -0.72 11.35 1.64
CA LEU A 95 -1.81 10.41 1.78
C LEU A 95 -2.80 10.87 2.84
N ARG A 96 -4.06 10.82 2.50
CA ARG A 96 -5.19 10.98 3.42
C ARG A 96 -5.94 9.66 3.46
N ILE A 97 -6.06 9.11 4.65
CA ILE A 97 -6.64 7.79 4.88
C ILE A 97 -7.92 8.00 5.68
N GLY A 98 -9.01 7.52 5.14
CA GLY A 98 -10.34 7.55 5.75
C GLY A 98 -11.01 6.20 5.70
N GLY A 99 -12.28 6.13 6.10
CA GLY A 99 -13.08 4.92 6.08
C GLY A 99 -13.19 4.25 7.43
N LEU A 100 -13.23 2.93 7.45
CA LEU A 100 -13.35 2.08 8.64
C LEU A 100 -12.22 1.04 8.65
N LEU A 101 -11.66 0.80 9.83
CA LEU A 101 -10.73 -0.32 10.03
C LEU A 101 -11.50 -1.65 10.05
N HIS A 102 -12.71 -1.61 10.61
CA HIS A 102 -13.62 -2.75 10.64
C HIS A 102 -15.04 -2.31 10.30
N ASP A 103 -15.62 -2.87 9.24
CA ASP A 103 -17.05 -2.79 8.99
C ASP A 103 -17.84 -3.75 9.90
N ASP A 104 -19.15 -3.80 9.75
CA ASP A 104 -20.03 -4.69 10.53
C ASP A 104 -19.70 -6.19 10.36
N GLU A 105 -18.94 -6.55 9.33
CA GLU A 105 -18.47 -7.92 9.05
C GLU A 105 -17.01 -8.14 9.46
N GLY A 106 -16.35 -7.13 10.02
CA GLY A 106 -14.94 -7.15 10.42
C GLY A 106 -13.95 -6.97 9.28
N ASN A 107 -14.40 -6.44 8.14
CA ASN A 107 -13.52 -6.14 7.01
C ASN A 107 -13.07 -4.69 7.04
N ALA A 108 -11.84 -4.42 6.59
CA ALA A 108 -11.38 -3.05 6.42
C ALA A 108 -11.95 -2.41 5.15
N GLU A 109 -12.44 -1.19 5.29
CA GLU A 109 -12.88 -0.32 4.20
C GLU A 109 -12.08 0.98 4.22
N LEU A 110 -10.79 0.89 3.90
CA LEU A 110 -9.92 2.05 3.88
C LEU A 110 -10.00 2.78 2.54
N GLU A 111 -10.18 4.09 2.59
CA GLU A 111 -10.06 5.00 1.46
C GLU A 111 -8.72 5.74 1.52
N ILE A 112 -7.88 5.56 0.51
CA ILE A 112 -6.58 6.23 0.43
C ILE A 112 -6.61 7.25 -0.70
N ARG A 113 -6.45 8.52 -0.38
CA ARG A 113 -6.44 9.65 -1.32
C ARG A 113 -5.07 10.32 -1.35
N GLY A 114 -4.78 10.99 -2.47
CA GLY A 114 -3.51 11.71 -2.68
C GLY A 114 -2.39 10.85 -3.27
N SER A 115 -2.74 9.66 -3.77
CA SER A 115 -1.86 8.81 -4.57
C SER A 115 -2.62 8.25 -5.77
N GLU A 116 -2.11 8.51 -6.96
CA GLU A 116 -2.67 7.95 -8.20
C GLU A 116 -2.62 6.42 -8.21
N LEU A 117 -1.63 5.84 -7.54
CA LEU A 117 -1.47 4.39 -7.42
C LEU A 117 -2.65 3.78 -6.65
N TYR A 118 -2.94 4.28 -5.44
CA TYR A 118 -4.04 3.74 -4.63
C TYR A 118 -5.41 4.05 -5.21
N GLU A 119 -5.60 5.23 -5.80
CA GLU A 119 -6.83 5.58 -6.49
C GLU A 119 -7.07 4.71 -7.75
N ALA A 120 -6.00 4.32 -8.46
CA ALA A 120 -6.08 3.36 -9.55
C ALA A 120 -6.41 1.96 -9.04
N MET A 121 -5.74 1.49 -7.98
CA MET A 121 -6.02 0.19 -7.36
C MET A 121 -7.47 0.11 -6.86
N GLU A 122 -7.96 1.12 -6.16
CA GLU A 122 -9.35 1.18 -5.68
C GLU A 122 -10.35 1.05 -6.85
N ARG A 123 -10.17 1.86 -7.89
CA ARG A 123 -11.02 1.83 -9.08
C ARG A 123 -11.01 0.48 -9.79
N GLU A 124 -9.82 -0.14 -9.91
CA GLU A 124 -9.65 -1.42 -10.57
C GLU A 124 -10.20 -2.57 -9.74
N ASN A 125 -10.05 -2.49 -8.43
CA ASN A 125 -10.48 -3.50 -7.47
C ASN A 125 -11.98 -3.41 -7.13
N ALA A 126 -12.63 -2.28 -7.39
CA ALA A 126 -14.03 -2.06 -7.03
C ALA A 126 -15.00 -3.18 -7.47
N PRO A 127 -14.88 -3.77 -8.68
CA PRO A 127 -15.75 -4.88 -9.10
C PRO A 127 -15.56 -6.17 -8.30
N PHE A 128 -14.44 -6.30 -7.59
CA PHE A 128 -14.02 -7.49 -6.85
C PHE A 128 -13.91 -7.24 -5.34
N GLY A 129 -14.50 -6.15 -4.87
CA GLY A 129 -14.43 -5.74 -3.46
C GLY A 129 -14.73 -6.87 -2.46
N PRO A 130 -15.81 -7.66 -2.62
CA PRO A 130 -16.11 -8.76 -1.70
C PRO A 130 -15.00 -9.82 -1.63
N GLN A 131 -14.42 -10.21 -2.78
CA GLN A 131 -13.34 -11.21 -2.83
C GLN A 131 -12.07 -10.70 -2.16
N ILE A 132 -11.72 -9.43 -2.42
CA ILE A 132 -10.52 -8.80 -1.86
C ILE A 132 -10.67 -8.64 -0.34
N ARG A 133 -11.80 -8.13 0.14
CA ARG A 133 -12.07 -8.03 1.58
C ARG A 133 -11.98 -9.40 2.25
N ARG A 134 -12.60 -10.42 1.67
CA ARG A 134 -12.55 -11.77 2.22
C ARG A 134 -11.15 -12.34 2.28
N LEU A 135 -10.35 -12.16 1.23
CA LEU A 135 -8.92 -12.55 1.20
C LEU A 135 -8.14 -11.82 2.30
N THR A 136 -8.34 -10.51 2.45
CA THR A 136 -7.68 -9.71 3.49
C THR A 136 -8.05 -10.21 4.88
N THR A 137 -9.34 -10.47 5.13
CA THR A 137 -9.82 -10.99 6.43
C THR A 137 -9.18 -12.33 6.78
N LEU A 138 -9.12 -13.28 5.84
CA LEU A 138 -8.50 -14.59 6.08
C LEU A 138 -6.99 -14.47 6.34
N ASN A 139 -6.29 -13.63 5.56
CA ASN A 139 -4.87 -13.38 5.79
C ASN A 139 -4.61 -12.77 7.18
N ARG A 140 -5.41 -11.81 7.63
CA ARG A 140 -5.29 -11.20 8.95
C ARG A 140 -5.45 -12.22 10.08
N ILE A 141 -6.36 -13.18 9.97
CA ILE A 141 -6.49 -14.26 10.95
C ILE A 141 -5.19 -15.06 11.07
N VAL A 142 -4.58 -15.40 9.91
CA VAL A 142 -3.32 -16.16 9.88
C VAL A 142 -2.15 -15.32 10.43
N GLU A 143 -2.04 -14.07 10.03
CA GLU A 143 -0.99 -13.13 10.48
C GLU A 143 -1.07 -12.86 11.99
N ALA A 144 -2.27 -12.81 12.55
CA ALA A 144 -2.49 -12.72 13.99
C ALA A 144 -2.21 -14.03 14.75
N GLY A 145 -1.75 -15.08 14.06
CA GLY A 145 -1.49 -16.40 14.66
C GLY A 145 -2.75 -17.23 14.93
N GLY A 146 -3.89 -16.82 14.38
CA GLY A 146 -5.15 -17.58 14.41
C GLY A 146 -5.08 -18.83 13.53
N GLN A 147 -5.98 -19.77 13.78
CA GLN A 147 -6.13 -20.98 12.97
C GLN A 147 -7.39 -20.89 12.13
N LEU A 148 -7.25 -21.19 10.85
CA LEU A 148 -8.38 -21.35 9.94
C LEU A 148 -8.94 -22.77 10.06
N ASP A 149 -10.24 -22.93 9.94
CA ASP A 149 -10.83 -24.24 9.72
C ASP A 149 -10.56 -24.74 8.29
N GLU A 150 -10.88 -26.01 8.00
CA GLU A 150 -10.59 -26.62 6.70
C GLU A 150 -11.29 -25.87 5.54
N GLN A 151 -12.50 -25.40 5.75
CA GLN A 151 -13.25 -24.65 4.73
C GLN A 151 -12.63 -23.27 4.49
N GLN A 152 -12.25 -22.55 5.55
CA GLN A 152 -11.57 -21.27 5.47
C GLN A 152 -10.20 -21.40 4.80
N GLN A 153 -9.45 -22.47 5.06
CA GLN A 153 -8.17 -22.72 4.39
C GLN A 153 -8.35 -22.94 2.89
N LEU A 154 -9.31 -23.77 2.47
CA LEU A 154 -9.62 -23.98 1.05
C LEU A 154 -10.07 -22.68 0.36
N GLU A 155 -10.84 -21.86 1.08
CA GLU A 155 -11.26 -20.56 0.57
C GLU A 155 -10.06 -19.61 0.40
N LEU A 156 -9.17 -19.54 1.40
CA LEU A 156 -7.94 -18.74 1.33
C LEU A 156 -7.07 -19.15 0.14
N ASP A 157 -6.85 -20.45 -0.04
CA ASP A 157 -6.04 -20.98 -1.15
C ASP A 157 -6.66 -20.59 -2.51
N SER A 158 -7.99 -20.70 -2.63
CA SER A 158 -8.72 -20.32 -3.85
C SER A 158 -8.65 -18.82 -4.13
N LEU A 159 -8.85 -17.97 -3.12
CA LEU A 159 -8.80 -16.52 -3.25
C LEU A 159 -7.37 -16.05 -3.53
N THR A 160 -6.36 -16.68 -2.95
CA THR A 160 -4.95 -16.39 -3.22
C THR A 160 -4.59 -16.70 -4.69
N ALA A 161 -5.00 -17.86 -5.18
CA ALA A 161 -4.78 -18.23 -6.58
C ALA A 161 -5.53 -17.29 -7.55
N TRP A 162 -6.76 -16.93 -7.21
CA TRP A 162 -7.54 -15.95 -7.97
C TRP A 162 -6.85 -14.58 -7.99
N ASN A 163 -6.43 -14.06 -6.85
CA ASN A 163 -5.77 -12.76 -6.74
C ASN A 163 -4.46 -12.70 -7.53
N HIS A 164 -3.69 -13.79 -7.50
CA HIS A 164 -2.47 -13.90 -8.30
C HIS A 164 -2.79 -13.84 -9.82
N ALA A 165 -3.78 -14.60 -10.28
CA ALA A 165 -4.21 -14.60 -11.69
C ALA A 165 -4.77 -13.22 -12.10
N TYR A 166 -5.56 -12.60 -11.23
CA TYR A 166 -6.12 -11.26 -11.42
C TYR A 166 -5.02 -10.21 -11.63
N ARG A 167 -4.00 -10.17 -10.76
CA ARG A 167 -2.86 -9.23 -10.90
C ARG A 167 -2.13 -9.41 -12.22
N ILE A 168 -1.87 -10.66 -12.62
CA ILE A 168 -1.24 -10.96 -13.93
C ILE A 168 -2.08 -10.42 -15.10
N GLU A 169 -3.39 -10.64 -15.04
CA GLU A 169 -4.32 -10.16 -16.08
C GLU A 169 -4.33 -8.64 -16.14
N ARG A 170 -4.37 -7.95 -14.98
CA ARG A 170 -4.34 -6.49 -14.91
C ARG A 170 -3.05 -5.92 -15.52
N ILE A 171 -1.89 -6.45 -15.14
CA ILE A 171 -0.60 -6.02 -15.68
C ILE A 171 -0.55 -6.19 -17.22
N ARG A 172 -1.09 -7.29 -17.75
CA ARG A 172 -1.10 -7.54 -19.20
C ARG A 172 -2.05 -6.63 -19.97
N ASN A 173 -3.23 -6.39 -19.43
CA ASN A 173 -4.31 -5.67 -20.12
C ASN A 173 -4.25 -4.16 -19.90
N HIS A 174 -3.61 -3.72 -18.81
CA HIS A 174 -3.49 -2.30 -18.42
C HIS A 174 -2.08 -1.95 -17.94
N PRO A 175 -1.04 -2.24 -18.74
CA PRO A 175 0.34 -2.08 -18.31
C PRO A 175 0.71 -0.62 -18.00
N GLU A 176 -0.06 0.35 -18.52
CA GLU A 176 0.11 1.80 -18.27
C GLU A 176 -0.57 2.28 -16.99
N SER A 177 -1.35 1.43 -16.33
CA SER A 177 -2.05 1.82 -15.09
C SER A 177 -1.04 2.08 -13.97
N PRO A 178 -1.23 3.14 -13.16
CA PRO A 178 -0.47 3.34 -11.92
C PRO A 178 -0.47 2.12 -11.00
N ALA A 179 -1.57 1.37 -10.93
CA ALA A 179 -1.68 0.14 -10.13
C ALA A 179 -0.69 -0.96 -10.53
N THR A 180 -0.22 -0.96 -11.79
CA THR A 180 0.76 -1.94 -12.28
C THR A 180 2.05 -1.92 -11.48
N ALA A 181 2.49 -0.75 -10.99
CA ALA A 181 3.68 -0.65 -10.15
C ALA A 181 3.51 -1.40 -8.81
N ALA A 182 2.32 -1.30 -8.18
CA ALA A 182 2.02 -2.03 -6.95
C ALA A 182 1.91 -3.53 -7.19
N TYR A 183 1.17 -3.95 -8.22
CA TYR A 183 1.01 -5.38 -8.53
C TYR A 183 2.35 -6.06 -8.84
N LEU A 184 3.24 -5.40 -9.59
CA LEU A 184 4.59 -5.93 -9.84
C LEU A 184 5.44 -5.96 -8.57
N TYR A 185 5.33 -4.94 -7.71
CA TYR A 185 6.06 -4.90 -6.44
C TYR A 185 5.65 -6.07 -5.54
N GLU A 186 4.36 -6.30 -5.36
CA GLU A 186 3.83 -7.43 -4.59
C GLU A 186 4.31 -8.77 -5.16
N MET A 187 4.22 -8.96 -6.49
CA MET A 187 4.73 -10.17 -7.14
C MET A 187 6.23 -10.36 -6.93
N ALA A 188 7.02 -9.28 -7.02
CA ALA A 188 8.46 -9.36 -6.77
C ALA A 188 8.80 -9.72 -5.31
N LEU A 189 7.98 -9.31 -4.35
CA LEU A 189 8.13 -9.72 -2.94
C LEU A 189 7.76 -11.18 -2.71
N GLU A 190 6.73 -11.69 -3.40
CA GLU A 190 6.23 -13.05 -3.27
C GLU A 190 7.14 -14.09 -3.94
N THR A 191 7.48 -13.86 -5.20
CA THR A 191 8.17 -14.86 -6.04
C THR A 191 9.58 -14.45 -6.46
N GLY A 192 10.00 -13.25 -6.13
CA GLY A 192 11.20 -12.64 -6.68
C GLY A 192 11.03 -12.31 -8.17
N CYS A 193 12.15 -12.02 -8.84
CA CYS A 193 12.14 -11.72 -10.27
C CYS A 193 12.22 -13.02 -11.09
N ASP A 194 11.26 -13.89 -10.96
CA ASP A 194 11.17 -15.17 -11.68
C ASP A 194 10.90 -15.01 -13.19
N SER A 195 10.66 -16.10 -13.90
CA SER A 195 10.42 -16.08 -15.35
C SER A 195 9.10 -15.39 -15.72
N LEU A 196 8.06 -15.54 -14.88
CA LEU A 196 6.77 -14.89 -15.08
C LEU A 196 6.90 -13.38 -14.88
N PHE A 197 7.53 -12.95 -13.77
CA PHE A 197 7.82 -11.54 -13.51
C PHE A 197 8.58 -10.91 -14.68
N ARG A 198 9.67 -11.54 -15.15
CA ARG A 198 10.44 -11.05 -16.30
C ARG A 198 9.62 -10.94 -17.58
N SER A 199 8.72 -11.89 -17.82
CA SER A 199 7.82 -11.84 -18.99
C SER A 199 6.85 -10.65 -18.92
N LEU A 200 6.27 -10.39 -17.74
CA LEU A 200 5.39 -9.23 -17.51
C LEU A 200 6.16 -7.92 -17.64
N TRP A 201 7.35 -7.85 -17.05
CA TRP A 201 8.25 -6.71 -17.16
C TRP A 201 8.59 -6.36 -18.62
N ALA A 202 8.94 -7.37 -19.42
CA ALA A 202 9.26 -7.18 -20.85
C ALA A 202 8.07 -6.70 -21.68
N GLY A 203 6.85 -6.91 -21.22
CA GLY A 203 5.62 -6.45 -21.86
C GLY A 203 5.23 -5.01 -21.52
N LEU A 204 5.94 -4.34 -20.60
CA LEU A 204 5.62 -2.96 -20.22
C LEU A 204 5.96 -1.99 -21.36
N PRO A 205 5.10 -0.98 -21.61
CA PRO A 205 5.44 0.12 -22.50
C PRO A 205 6.68 0.89 -21.99
N ALA A 206 7.54 1.34 -22.91
CA ALA A 206 8.81 1.98 -22.57
C ALA A 206 8.71 3.18 -21.61
N GLY A 207 7.58 3.90 -21.60
CA GLY A 207 7.36 5.04 -20.72
C GLY A 207 6.93 4.72 -19.31
N VAL A 208 6.47 3.50 -19.04
CA VAL A 208 5.89 3.14 -17.72
C VAL A 208 6.96 3.11 -16.64
N SER A 209 8.09 2.46 -16.91
CA SER A 209 9.22 2.37 -15.98
C SER A 209 10.01 3.65 -15.81
N GLU A 210 9.84 4.64 -16.70
CA GLU A 210 10.52 5.93 -16.67
C GLU A 210 9.65 7.07 -16.08
N GLY A 211 8.40 6.75 -15.71
CA GLY A 211 7.44 7.71 -15.19
C GLY A 211 7.59 7.98 -13.69
N ARG A 212 6.48 8.37 -13.08
CA ARG A 212 6.38 8.75 -11.65
C ARG A 212 6.90 7.67 -10.70
N TYR A 213 6.73 6.40 -11.03
CA TYR A 213 7.12 5.25 -10.20
C TYR A 213 8.50 4.70 -10.56
N LYS A 214 9.31 5.45 -11.32
CA LYS A 214 10.65 5.04 -11.79
C LYS A 214 11.52 4.48 -10.67
N LEU A 215 11.54 5.12 -9.49
CA LEU A 215 12.36 4.67 -8.36
C LEU A 215 12.00 3.25 -7.93
N LEU A 216 10.71 2.90 -7.90
CA LEU A 216 10.27 1.54 -7.58
C LEU A 216 10.61 0.57 -8.71
N PHE A 217 10.40 0.98 -9.96
CA PHE A 217 10.77 0.18 -11.13
C PHE A 217 12.28 -0.10 -11.19
N ASP A 218 13.11 0.86 -10.86
CA ASP A 218 14.58 0.65 -10.82
C ASP A 218 14.97 -0.41 -9.77
N LEU A 219 14.30 -0.44 -8.61
CA LEU A 219 14.50 -1.46 -7.57
C LEU A 219 14.05 -2.86 -8.00
N MET A 220 12.99 -2.94 -8.80
CA MET A 220 12.44 -4.20 -9.31
C MET A 220 13.14 -4.70 -10.57
N ARG A 221 14.01 -3.90 -11.21
CA ARG A 221 14.62 -4.21 -12.50
C ARG A 221 15.31 -5.58 -12.46
N PRO A 222 14.90 -6.53 -13.30
CA PRO A 222 15.55 -7.83 -13.35
C PRO A 222 17.02 -7.67 -13.73
N ALA A 223 17.92 -8.39 -13.08
CA ALA A 223 19.33 -8.45 -13.49
C ALA A 223 19.38 -8.92 -14.95
N GLU A 224 20.15 -8.23 -15.78
CA GLU A 224 20.36 -8.66 -17.15
C GLU A 224 20.98 -10.06 -17.18
N ALA A 225 20.47 -10.93 -18.07
CA ALA A 225 20.98 -12.29 -18.22
C ALA A 225 22.43 -12.25 -18.73
N GLY A 226 23.40 -12.14 -17.84
CA GLY A 226 24.83 -12.04 -18.17
C GLY A 226 25.70 -11.42 -17.08
N GLU A 227 25.14 -10.63 -16.14
CA GLU A 227 25.91 -10.13 -14.99
C GLU A 227 26.00 -11.19 -13.88
N THR A 228 26.86 -12.17 -14.08
CA THR A 228 27.36 -13.00 -12.99
C THR A 228 28.15 -12.09 -12.07
N THR A 229 27.56 -11.65 -10.98
CA THR A 229 28.29 -10.96 -9.89
C THR A 229 29.30 -11.93 -9.34
N THR A 230 30.52 -11.91 -9.87
CA THR A 230 31.67 -12.58 -9.28
C THR A 230 31.98 -11.85 -7.96
N LYS A 231 31.30 -12.26 -6.88
CA LYS A 231 31.76 -11.90 -5.53
C LYS A 231 33.11 -12.57 -5.35
N ASN A 232 34.16 -11.82 -5.59
CA ASN A 232 35.49 -12.15 -5.12
C ASN A 232 35.44 -12.25 -3.58
N THR A 233 35.29 -13.47 -3.11
CA THR A 233 35.64 -13.83 -1.74
C THR A 233 37.16 -13.85 -1.69
N THR A 234 37.78 -12.75 -1.30
CA THR A 234 39.20 -12.76 -0.88
C THR A 234 39.21 -13.05 0.60
N LEU A 235 39.88 -14.12 0.94
CA LEU A 235 40.22 -14.64 2.27
C LEU A 235 40.91 -13.61 3.17
#